data_411bc0b3828c47dedcd0208429e4ba07
#
_entry.id   411bc0b3828c47dedcd0208429e4ba07
#
_cell.length_a   1.000
_cell.length_b   1.000
_cell.length_c   1.000
_cell.angle_alpha   90.00
_cell.angle_beta   90.00
_cell.angle_gamma   90.00
#
_symmetry.space_group_name_H-M   'P 1'
#
loop_
_entity.id
_entity.type
_entity.pdbx_description
1 polymer ?
#
loop_
_entity_poly.entity_id
_entity_poly.type
_entity_poly.pdbx_seq_one_letter_code
_entity_poly.pdbx_strand_id
1 'polypeptide(L)'
;MASARRGVRGLVRRVGATALRRLRPASGPRVLTLLARHGTEKYTEALPALDRLFRRAMPGVRRRTVVIDNALPEGHVAVAPGGVTVIGGSNAAWEFSAWDAGLRFAAAELDGYDLVHLATSAFDTLYTGYLRRFDDALLAEGARRRIACGHVDYYAEPVTLFGERSRHWLRSSFVMLPPAELRRLGSLVSVGPERRAALFSGDPAAPFRADAPISDSYRRSIIGWLVGDGTGQGMEWHSRFALTAETLDFFERKTLAILNEQMLSLRLQAQGCALADATWAATILARQGGLPDEIPPWREQLAGRDRNVVPLEQTGGPED
;
A
#
# COMPACT_ATOMS: atom_id res chain seq x y z
N MET A 1 2.97 49.22 -19.22
CA MET A 1 2.92 48.14 -20.26
C MET A 1 3.69 46.86 -19.91
N ALA A 2 4.01 46.57 -18.64
CA ALA A 2 4.80 45.38 -18.25
C ALA A 2 4.01 44.25 -17.56
N SER A 3 2.70 44.43 -17.31
CA SER A 3 1.88 43.46 -16.58
C SER A 3 1.17 42.43 -17.47
N ALA A 4 0.93 42.73 -18.75
CA ALA A 4 0.20 41.86 -19.66
C ALA A 4 1.02 40.69 -20.22
N ARG A 5 2.36 40.79 -20.21
CA ARG A 5 3.22 39.73 -20.79
C ARG A 5 3.50 38.53 -19.84
N ARG A 6 3.21 38.63 -18.53
CA ARG A 6 3.40 37.51 -17.58
C ARG A 6 2.24 36.50 -17.59
N GLY A 7 1.03 36.95 -17.91
CA GLY A 7 -0.15 36.09 -17.94
C GLY A 7 -0.15 35.06 -19.10
N VAL A 8 0.36 35.49 -20.26
CA VAL A 8 0.34 34.66 -21.47
C VAL A 8 1.38 33.51 -21.41
N ARG A 9 2.54 33.73 -20.79
CA ARG A 9 3.56 32.68 -20.65
C ARG A 9 3.14 31.56 -19.67
N GLY A 10 2.37 31.89 -18.64
CA GLY A 10 1.83 30.92 -17.68
C GLY A 10 0.74 30.03 -18.29
N LEU A 11 -0.12 30.63 -19.13
CA LEU A 11 -1.22 29.93 -19.78
C LEU A 11 -0.71 28.97 -20.87
N VAL A 12 0.24 29.41 -21.69
CA VAL A 12 0.85 28.57 -22.75
C VAL A 12 1.60 27.35 -22.16
N ARG A 13 2.26 27.52 -20.98
CA ARG A 13 2.95 26.40 -20.33
C ARG A 13 1.98 25.37 -19.72
N ARG A 14 0.82 25.79 -19.18
CA ARG A 14 -0.20 24.87 -18.67
C ARG A 14 -0.95 24.15 -19.79
N VAL A 15 -1.28 24.81 -20.86
CA VAL A 15 -1.94 24.21 -22.03
C VAL A 15 -0.99 23.22 -22.72
N GLY A 16 0.31 23.54 -22.86
CA GLY A 16 1.30 22.64 -23.46
C GLY A 16 1.51 21.36 -22.66
N ALA A 17 1.56 21.42 -21.32
CA ALA A 17 1.73 20.24 -20.48
C ALA A 17 0.50 19.32 -20.51
N THR A 18 -0.71 19.87 -20.57
CA THR A 18 -1.96 19.10 -20.66
C THR A 18 -2.18 18.53 -22.08
N ALA A 19 -1.78 19.27 -23.12
CA ALA A 19 -1.89 18.81 -24.50
C ALA A 19 -0.86 17.72 -24.85
N LEU A 20 0.37 17.82 -24.36
CA LEU A 20 1.40 16.79 -24.53
C LEU A 20 1.06 15.47 -23.85
N ARG A 21 0.25 15.50 -22.77
CA ARG A 21 -0.23 14.28 -22.10
C ARG A 21 -1.30 13.54 -22.93
N ARG A 22 -2.05 14.25 -23.78
CA ARG A 22 -3.09 13.67 -24.67
C ARG A 22 -2.53 13.04 -25.96
N LEU A 23 -1.28 13.30 -26.30
CA LEU A 23 -0.64 12.78 -27.51
C LEU A 23 0.29 11.59 -27.27
N ARG A 24 0.29 10.99 -26.06
CA ARG A 24 0.99 9.73 -25.82
C ARG A 24 0.31 8.61 -26.62
N PRO A 25 1.07 7.83 -27.42
CA PRO A 25 0.52 6.68 -28.12
C PRO A 25 -0.08 5.71 -27.13
N ALA A 26 -1.01 4.87 -27.59
CA ALA A 26 -1.83 3.91 -26.84
C ALA A 26 -1.04 2.78 -26.15
N SER A 27 0.11 3.07 -25.59
CA SER A 27 0.84 2.18 -24.68
C SER A 27 0.30 2.39 -23.28
N GLY A 28 -0.03 1.31 -22.58
CA GLY A 28 -0.54 1.32 -21.21
C GLY A 28 0.34 2.09 -20.22
N PRO A 29 -0.12 2.27 -18.99
CA PRO A 29 0.55 3.08 -17.97
C PRO A 29 1.96 2.55 -17.66
N ARG A 30 2.85 3.47 -17.33
CA ARG A 30 4.19 3.15 -16.80
C ARG A 30 4.10 2.99 -15.30
N VAL A 31 4.50 1.82 -14.81
CA VAL A 31 4.42 1.47 -13.39
C VAL A 31 5.82 1.20 -12.83
N LEU A 32 6.18 1.90 -11.75
CA LEU A 32 7.32 1.56 -10.92
C LEU A 32 6.84 0.62 -9.82
N THR A 33 7.30 -0.62 -9.81
CA THR A 33 7.07 -1.57 -8.72
C THR A 33 8.21 -1.50 -7.72
N LEU A 34 7.88 -1.27 -6.46
CA LEU A 34 8.78 -1.35 -5.30
C LEU A 34 8.37 -2.59 -4.49
N LEU A 35 9.12 -3.69 -4.67
CA LEU A 35 8.86 -4.94 -3.97
C LEU A 35 9.76 -5.02 -2.73
N ALA A 36 9.18 -4.85 -1.55
CA ALA A 36 9.86 -5.02 -0.27
C ALA A 36 9.95 -6.50 0.11
N ARG A 37 11.16 -6.97 0.48
CA ARG A 37 11.39 -8.30 1.01
C ARG A 37 12.45 -8.29 2.12
N HIS A 38 12.59 -9.39 2.83
CA HIS A 38 13.67 -9.65 3.78
C HIS A 38 14.27 -11.01 3.48
N GLY A 39 15.36 -11.02 2.71
CA GLY A 39 15.98 -12.25 2.20
C GLY A 39 15.14 -12.96 1.14
N THR A 40 15.58 -14.16 0.77
CA THR A 40 14.97 -14.97 -0.30
C THR A 40 14.42 -16.31 0.19
N GLU A 41 14.54 -16.61 1.48
CA GLU A 41 14.24 -17.96 2.00
C GLU A 41 12.73 -18.21 2.14
N LYS A 42 11.97 -17.21 2.64
CA LYS A 42 10.57 -17.41 3.01
C LYS A 42 9.58 -17.27 1.85
N TYR A 43 9.82 -16.35 0.91
CA TYR A 43 8.91 -16.01 -0.18
C TYR A 43 9.63 -16.04 -1.53
N THR A 44 10.19 -17.19 -1.86
CA THR A 44 11.01 -17.40 -3.06
C THR A 44 10.27 -17.09 -4.36
N GLU A 45 8.97 -17.35 -4.37
CA GLU A 45 8.11 -17.19 -5.54
C GLU A 45 7.53 -15.77 -5.73
N ALA A 46 7.77 -14.86 -4.79
CA ALA A 46 7.14 -13.52 -4.84
C ALA A 46 7.41 -12.76 -6.14
N LEU A 47 8.66 -12.69 -6.60
CA LEU A 47 8.99 -12.00 -7.85
C LEU A 47 8.44 -12.73 -9.09
N PRO A 48 8.62 -14.06 -9.25
CA PRO A 48 7.96 -14.81 -10.31
C PRO A 48 6.43 -14.71 -10.30
N ALA A 49 5.79 -14.74 -9.13
CA ALA A 49 4.34 -14.59 -9.00
C ALA A 49 3.88 -13.19 -9.45
N LEU A 50 4.60 -12.16 -9.05
CA LEU A 50 4.35 -10.80 -9.49
C LEU A 50 4.46 -10.65 -11.01
N ASP A 51 5.48 -11.26 -11.61
CA ASP A 51 5.66 -11.27 -13.07
C ASP A 51 4.54 -12.03 -13.78
N ARG A 52 4.10 -13.15 -13.23
CA ARG A 52 2.95 -13.90 -13.75
C ARG A 52 1.67 -13.07 -13.69
N LEU A 53 1.41 -12.41 -12.55
CA LEU A 53 0.24 -11.56 -12.36
C LEU A 53 0.19 -10.44 -13.41
N PHE A 54 1.27 -9.67 -13.56
CA PHE A 54 1.31 -8.57 -14.53
C PHE A 54 1.17 -9.06 -15.97
N ARG A 55 1.86 -10.12 -16.36
CA ARG A 55 1.74 -10.67 -17.73
C ARG A 55 0.33 -11.16 -18.04
N ARG A 56 -0.40 -11.69 -17.07
CA ARG A 56 -1.75 -12.27 -17.29
C ARG A 56 -2.85 -11.23 -17.20
N ALA A 57 -2.80 -10.35 -16.23
CA ALA A 57 -3.88 -9.42 -15.92
C ALA A 57 -3.64 -8.00 -16.42
N MET A 58 -2.37 -7.60 -16.59
CA MET A 58 -1.98 -6.24 -16.95
C MET A 58 -0.93 -6.21 -18.09
N PRO A 59 -1.17 -6.90 -19.21
CA PRO A 59 -0.19 -7.05 -20.30
C PRO A 59 0.17 -5.74 -21.00
N GLY A 60 -0.72 -4.74 -20.94
CA GLY A 60 -0.48 -3.40 -21.52
C GLY A 60 0.43 -2.52 -20.67
N VAL A 61 0.70 -2.89 -19.43
CA VAL A 61 1.50 -2.09 -18.50
C VAL A 61 2.99 -2.20 -18.79
N ARG A 62 3.68 -1.06 -18.84
CA ARG A 62 5.14 -1.01 -18.88
C ARG A 62 5.70 -0.89 -17.47
N ARG A 63 6.20 -1.98 -16.95
CA ARG A 63 6.67 -2.08 -15.58
C ARG A 63 8.18 -2.05 -15.46
N ARG A 64 8.72 -1.27 -14.53
CA ARG A 64 10.06 -1.43 -13.95
C ARG A 64 9.92 -1.96 -12.53
N THR A 65 10.75 -2.92 -12.16
CA THR A 65 10.77 -3.48 -10.82
C THR A 65 12.08 -3.15 -10.11
N VAL A 66 11.97 -2.61 -8.90
CA VAL A 66 13.04 -2.47 -7.92
C VAL A 66 12.66 -3.34 -6.73
N VAL A 67 13.50 -4.30 -6.41
CA VAL A 67 13.40 -5.12 -5.20
C VAL A 67 14.22 -4.45 -4.11
N ILE A 68 13.61 -4.18 -2.98
CA ILE A 68 14.30 -3.66 -1.80
C ILE A 68 14.40 -4.80 -0.79
N ASP A 69 15.62 -5.26 -0.56
CA ASP A 69 15.90 -6.38 0.31
C ASP A 69 16.48 -5.91 1.65
N ASN A 70 15.66 -5.99 2.70
CA ASN A 70 16.04 -5.57 4.05
C ASN A 70 17.08 -6.51 4.73
N ALA A 71 17.43 -7.64 4.10
CA ALA A 71 18.53 -8.49 4.56
C ALA A 71 19.89 -8.08 3.96
N LEU A 72 19.90 -7.19 2.95
CA LEU A 72 21.12 -6.66 2.34
C LEU A 72 21.50 -5.31 2.97
N PRO A 73 22.80 -5.01 3.05
CA PRO A 73 23.27 -3.71 3.56
C PRO A 73 22.71 -2.53 2.78
N GLU A 74 22.41 -1.44 3.47
CA GLU A 74 22.12 -0.17 2.80
C GLU A 74 23.27 0.22 1.87
N GLY A 75 22.93 0.71 0.67
CA GLY A 75 23.92 1.00 -0.38
C GLY A 75 24.23 -0.18 -1.31
N HIS A 76 23.79 -1.39 -1.01
CA HIS A 76 23.86 -2.50 -1.97
C HIS A 76 23.01 -2.19 -3.21
N VAL A 77 23.60 -2.35 -4.39
CA VAL A 77 22.88 -2.22 -5.68
C VAL A 77 23.39 -3.31 -6.61
N ALA A 78 22.48 -4.10 -7.15
CA ALA A 78 22.77 -5.15 -8.13
C ALA A 78 21.65 -5.24 -9.18
N VAL A 79 21.98 -5.79 -10.34
CA VAL A 79 21.00 -6.11 -11.39
C VAL A 79 20.87 -7.63 -11.46
N ALA A 80 19.68 -8.13 -11.16
CA ALA A 80 19.33 -9.54 -11.25
C ALA A 80 18.92 -9.93 -12.70
N PRO A 81 18.86 -11.23 -13.03
CA PRO A 81 18.33 -11.69 -14.31
C PRO A 81 16.97 -11.06 -14.64
N GLY A 82 16.74 -10.77 -15.91
CA GLY A 82 15.53 -10.06 -16.37
C GLY A 82 15.54 -8.54 -16.16
N GLY A 83 16.68 -7.94 -15.78
CA GLY A 83 16.83 -6.49 -15.63
C GLY A 83 16.20 -5.93 -14.34
N VAL A 84 15.90 -6.78 -13.37
CA VAL A 84 15.37 -6.37 -12.07
C VAL A 84 16.50 -5.76 -11.23
N THR A 85 16.30 -4.53 -10.76
CA THR A 85 17.25 -3.90 -9.84
C THR A 85 16.97 -4.40 -8.41
N VAL A 86 18.01 -4.83 -7.69
CA VAL A 86 17.95 -5.19 -6.27
C VAL A 86 18.79 -4.19 -5.49
N ILE A 87 18.20 -3.59 -4.49
CA ILE A 87 18.90 -2.68 -3.57
C ILE A 87 18.78 -3.16 -2.13
N GLY A 88 19.75 -2.83 -1.31
CA GLY A 88 19.66 -3.02 0.14
C GLY A 88 18.73 -2.01 0.78
N GLY A 89 18.02 -2.41 1.82
CA GLY A 89 17.12 -1.57 2.59
C GLY A 89 17.39 -1.60 4.08
N SER A 90 16.76 -0.66 4.80
CA SER A 90 16.71 -0.68 6.26
C SER A 90 15.49 -1.48 6.72
N ASN A 91 15.66 -2.34 7.72
CA ASN A 91 14.54 -3.04 8.36
C ASN A 91 13.96 -2.27 9.56
N ALA A 92 14.26 -0.99 9.68
CA ALA A 92 13.86 -0.16 10.83
C ALA A 92 12.33 -0.05 11.00
N ALA A 93 11.60 0.00 9.87
CA ALA A 93 10.14 0.02 9.84
C ALA A 93 9.58 -0.96 8.78
N TRP A 94 10.20 -2.13 8.68
CA TRP A 94 9.80 -3.22 7.78
C TRP A 94 9.67 -2.75 6.32
N GLU A 95 8.53 -3.06 5.67
CA GLU A 95 8.25 -2.67 4.29
C GLU A 95 8.24 -1.15 4.07
N PHE A 96 7.86 -0.36 5.07
CA PHE A 96 7.76 1.10 4.93
C PHE A 96 9.12 1.76 4.78
N SER A 97 10.11 1.34 5.58
CA SER A 97 11.49 1.79 5.42
C SER A 97 12.14 1.27 4.13
N ALA A 98 11.77 0.07 3.69
CA ALA A 98 12.20 -0.48 2.41
C ALA A 98 11.66 0.38 1.24
N TRP A 99 10.36 0.68 1.23
CA TRP A 99 9.78 1.52 0.18
C TRP A 99 10.35 2.94 0.18
N ASP A 100 10.64 3.53 1.33
CA ASP A 100 11.34 4.81 1.38
C ASP A 100 12.73 4.73 0.73
N ALA A 101 13.46 3.65 0.94
CA ALA A 101 14.75 3.42 0.27
C ALA A 101 14.55 3.29 -1.26
N GLY A 102 13.53 2.54 -1.70
CA GLY A 102 13.18 2.41 -3.11
C GLY A 102 12.75 3.72 -3.77
N LEU A 103 11.99 4.56 -3.06
CA LEU A 103 11.59 5.89 -3.54
C LEU A 103 12.79 6.84 -3.65
N ARG A 104 13.70 6.83 -2.69
CA ARG A 104 14.95 7.60 -2.77
C ARG A 104 15.81 7.15 -3.96
N PHE A 105 15.95 5.84 -4.15
CA PHE A 105 16.69 5.29 -5.28
C PHE A 105 16.11 5.72 -6.63
N ALA A 106 14.78 5.73 -6.77
CA ALA A 106 14.09 6.07 -8.00
C ALA A 106 13.72 7.57 -8.11
N ALA A 107 14.16 8.43 -7.19
CA ALA A 107 13.67 9.81 -7.06
C ALA A 107 13.81 10.65 -8.36
N ALA A 108 14.92 10.51 -9.08
CA ALA A 108 15.19 11.27 -10.30
C ALA A 108 14.26 10.90 -11.46
N GLU A 109 13.72 9.69 -11.48
CA GLU A 109 12.88 9.18 -12.57
C GLU A 109 11.40 9.02 -12.18
N LEU A 110 11.05 9.29 -10.93
CA LEU A 110 9.73 9.05 -10.36
C LEU A 110 8.61 9.73 -11.18
N ASP A 111 8.83 10.93 -11.70
CA ASP A 111 7.88 11.66 -12.56
C ASP A 111 7.68 11.01 -13.93
N GLY A 112 8.54 10.10 -14.30
CA GLY A 112 8.40 9.31 -15.54
C GLY A 112 7.36 8.20 -15.45
N TYR A 113 6.84 7.89 -14.26
CA TYR A 113 5.82 6.86 -14.04
C TYR A 113 4.44 7.47 -13.86
N ASP A 114 3.43 6.73 -14.28
CA ASP A 114 2.03 7.10 -14.09
C ASP A 114 1.51 6.58 -12.76
N LEU A 115 2.05 5.44 -12.29
CA LEU A 115 1.74 4.83 -11.00
C LEU A 115 3.00 4.27 -10.35
N VAL A 116 3.00 4.24 -9.02
CA VAL A 116 3.91 3.44 -8.19
C VAL A 116 3.11 2.30 -7.58
N HIS A 117 3.64 1.11 -7.70
CA HIS A 117 3.13 -0.09 -7.07
C HIS A 117 4.00 -0.42 -5.86
N LEU A 118 3.42 -0.37 -4.67
CA LEU A 118 4.02 -0.85 -3.43
C LEU A 118 3.56 -2.29 -3.21
N ALA A 119 4.49 -3.22 -3.04
CA ALA A 119 4.21 -4.62 -2.76
C ALA A 119 5.16 -5.17 -1.70
N THR A 120 4.69 -6.14 -0.92
CA THR A 120 5.52 -6.97 -0.05
C THR A 120 5.73 -8.34 -0.68
N SER A 121 6.77 -9.06 -0.29
CA SER A 121 7.01 -10.42 -0.77
C SER A 121 5.93 -11.43 -0.35
N ALA A 122 5.08 -11.08 0.62
CA ALA A 122 3.96 -11.92 1.07
C ALA A 122 2.64 -11.64 0.32
N PHE A 123 2.64 -10.80 -0.73
CA PHE A 123 1.42 -10.28 -1.36
C PHE A 123 0.49 -11.37 -1.94
N ASP A 124 1.03 -12.50 -2.37
CA ASP A 124 0.30 -13.59 -3.03
C ASP A 124 0.11 -14.84 -2.15
N THR A 125 0.48 -14.76 -0.87
CA THR A 125 0.40 -15.92 0.03
C THR A 125 -0.96 -16.08 0.67
N LEU A 126 -1.53 -14.96 1.16
CA LEU A 126 -2.79 -14.97 1.90
C LEU A 126 -3.64 -13.75 1.51
N TYR A 127 -4.96 -13.93 1.57
CA TYR A 127 -5.93 -12.85 1.29
C TYR A 127 -5.75 -12.24 -0.12
N THR A 128 -5.59 -13.10 -1.13
CA THR A 128 -5.15 -12.72 -2.49
C THR A 128 -6.28 -12.51 -3.48
N GLY A 129 -7.53 -12.80 -3.12
CA GLY A 129 -8.68 -12.79 -4.02
C GLY A 129 -8.86 -11.49 -4.83
N TYR A 130 -8.54 -10.34 -4.20
CA TYR A 130 -8.63 -9.03 -4.83
C TYR A 130 -7.55 -8.78 -5.90
N LEU A 131 -6.44 -9.51 -5.91
CA LEU A 131 -5.36 -9.33 -6.90
C LEU A 131 -5.85 -9.58 -8.34
N ARG A 132 -6.83 -10.47 -8.51
CA ARG A 132 -7.44 -10.77 -9.82
C ARG A 132 -8.26 -9.62 -10.39
N ARG A 133 -8.43 -8.54 -9.62
CA ARG A 133 -9.20 -7.35 -10.01
C ARG A 133 -8.33 -6.26 -10.62
N PHE A 134 -7.03 -6.35 -10.46
CA PHE A 134 -6.13 -5.46 -11.15
C PHE A 134 -6.01 -5.89 -12.61
N ASP A 135 -6.37 -4.98 -13.51
CA ASP A 135 -6.24 -5.11 -14.95
C ASP A 135 -5.75 -3.80 -15.59
N ASP A 136 -5.50 -3.83 -16.88
CA ASP A 136 -5.07 -2.66 -17.64
C ASP A 136 -6.06 -1.49 -17.52
N ALA A 137 -7.36 -1.75 -17.47
CA ALA A 137 -8.39 -0.72 -17.38
C ALA A 137 -8.36 -0.01 -16.02
N LEU A 138 -8.25 -0.76 -14.93
CA LEU A 138 -8.13 -0.21 -13.58
C LEU A 138 -6.87 0.62 -13.41
N LEU A 139 -5.74 0.15 -13.95
CA LEU A 139 -4.48 0.89 -13.87
C LEU A 139 -4.50 2.15 -14.75
N ALA A 140 -5.10 2.09 -15.94
CA ALA A 140 -5.27 3.25 -16.80
C ALA A 140 -6.16 4.32 -16.14
N GLU A 141 -7.20 3.92 -15.41
CA GLU A 141 -8.05 4.82 -14.66
C GLU A 141 -7.32 5.42 -13.45
N GLY A 142 -6.60 4.60 -12.67
CA GLY A 142 -5.78 5.06 -11.56
C GLY A 142 -4.69 6.06 -11.98
N ALA A 143 -4.08 5.87 -13.15
CA ALA A 143 -3.07 6.76 -13.70
C ALA A 143 -3.60 8.17 -14.06
N ARG A 144 -4.91 8.31 -14.27
CA ARG A 144 -5.55 9.58 -14.60
C ARG A 144 -6.07 10.35 -13.39
N ARG A 145 -6.16 9.71 -12.24
CA ARG A 145 -6.82 10.23 -11.05
C ARG A 145 -5.90 10.28 -9.84
N ARG A 146 -6.31 11.03 -8.84
CA ARG A 146 -5.66 11.07 -7.53
C ARG A 146 -6.27 10.02 -6.60
N ILE A 147 -6.09 8.75 -6.97
CA ILE A 147 -6.59 7.63 -6.18
C ILE A 147 -5.44 6.68 -5.81
N ALA A 148 -5.46 6.20 -4.57
CA ALA A 148 -4.72 5.04 -4.15
C ALA A 148 -5.65 3.83 -4.22
N CYS A 149 -5.25 2.77 -4.93
CA CYS A 149 -6.08 1.62 -5.20
C CYS A 149 -5.46 0.36 -4.60
N GLY A 150 -6.23 -0.37 -3.81
CA GLY A 150 -5.82 -1.59 -3.14
C GLY A 150 -7.03 -2.31 -2.54
N HIS A 151 -6.79 -3.21 -1.60
CA HIS A 151 -7.88 -3.81 -0.84
C HIS A 151 -8.20 -2.94 0.39
N VAL A 152 -9.46 -2.53 0.54
CA VAL A 152 -9.92 -1.77 1.70
C VAL A 152 -10.29 -2.73 2.84
N ASP A 153 -9.56 -2.64 3.93
CA ASP A 153 -9.92 -3.25 5.22
C ASP A 153 -10.57 -2.22 6.14
N TYR A 154 -11.24 -2.68 7.20
CA TYR A 154 -11.91 -1.79 8.12
C TYR A 154 -11.95 -2.34 9.55
N TYR A 155 -12.17 -1.45 10.51
CA TYR A 155 -12.41 -1.81 11.91
C TYR A 155 -13.90 -2.00 12.19
N ALA A 156 -14.23 -2.93 13.08
CA ALA A 156 -15.58 -3.09 13.61
C ALA A 156 -16.07 -1.80 14.30
N GLU A 157 -15.17 -1.18 15.08
CA GLU A 157 -15.40 0.10 15.76
C GLU A 157 -14.44 1.18 15.25
N PRO A 158 -14.80 2.47 15.32
CA PRO A 158 -13.83 3.54 15.06
C PRO A 158 -12.65 3.47 16.02
N VAL A 159 -11.46 3.75 15.48
CA VAL A 159 -10.23 3.87 16.26
C VAL A 159 -9.68 5.28 16.19
N THR A 160 -8.85 5.65 17.17
CA THR A 160 -8.07 6.89 17.13
C THR A 160 -6.59 6.54 17.16
N LEU A 161 -5.85 7.12 16.24
CA LEU A 161 -4.40 6.93 16.06
C LEU A 161 -3.75 8.32 16.05
N PHE A 162 -2.95 8.64 17.06
CA PHE A 162 -2.25 9.94 17.17
C PHE A 162 -3.18 11.16 17.01
N GLY A 163 -4.40 11.07 17.54
CA GLY A 163 -5.42 12.12 17.42
C GLY A 163 -6.32 12.02 16.19
N GLU A 164 -5.95 11.24 15.19
CA GLU A 164 -6.73 11.05 13.97
C GLU A 164 -7.72 9.89 14.11
N ARG A 165 -8.97 10.11 13.72
CA ARG A 165 -10.00 9.08 13.74
C ARG A 165 -9.98 8.28 12.44
N SER A 166 -9.94 6.94 12.56
CA SER A 166 -9.98 6.02 11.43
C SER A 166 -11.02 4.93 11.61
N ARG A 167 -11.46 4.35 10.51
CA ARG A 167 -12.27 3.13 10.49
C ARG A 167 -11.92 2.19 9.35
N HIS A 168 -11.07 2.58 8.43
CA HIS A 168 -10.67 1.79 7.27
C HIS A 168 -9.29 2.19 6.78
N TRP A 169 -8.64 1.30 6.07
CA TRP A 169 -7.33 1.53 5.45
C TRP A 169 -7.16 0.67 4.20
N LEU A 170 -6.18 0.99 3.37
CA LEU A 170 -5.71 0.10 2.31
C LEU A 170 -4.69 -0.88 2.88
N ARG A 171 -4.86 -2.16 2.60
CA ARG A 171 -3.89 -3.19 2.93
C ARG A 171 -2.59 -2.93 2.15
N SER A 172 -1.47 -2.83 2.88
CA SER A 172 -0.19 -2.43 2.30
C SER A 172 0.49 -3.50 1.44
N SER A 173 0.03 -4.76 1.50
CA SER A 173 0.67 -5.86 0.77
C SER A 173 0.70 -5.68 -0.76
N PHE A 174 -0.26 -4.91 -1.34
CA PHE A 174 -0.35 -4.61 -2.77
C PHE A 174 -1.20 -3.34 -2.99
N VAL A 175 -0.55 -2.22 -3.27
CA VAL A 175 -1.21 -0.91 -3.45
C VAL A 175 -0.64 -0.19 -4.67
N MET A 176 -1.53 0.37 -5.49
CA MET A 176 -1.20 1.25 -6.61
C MET A 176 -1.53 2.69 -6.24
N LEU A 177 -0.61 3.63 -6.43
CA LEU A 177 -0.86 5.04 -6.17
C LEU A 177 -0.05 5.97 -7.08
N PRO A 178 -0.53 7.23 -7.29
CA PRO A 178 0.19 8.18 -8.11
C PRO A 178 1.51 8.63 -7.48
N PRO A 179 2.59 8.81 -8.26
CA PRO A 179 3.87 9.30 -7.74
C PRO A 179 3.77 10.64 -6.99
N ALA A 180 2.87 11.52 -7.43
CA ALA A 180 2.66 12.82 -6.80
C ALA A 180 2.18 12.72 -5.34
N GLU A 181 1.43 11.67 -5.00
CA GLU A 181 0.97 11.45 -3.62
C GLU A 181 2.13 11.03 -2.74
N LEU A 182 3.02 10.17 -3.23
CA LEU A 182 4.24 9.76 -2.53
C LEU A 182 5.20 10.93 -2.27
N ARG A 183 5.35 11.81 -3.26
CA ARG A 183 6.15 13.04 -3.06
C ARG A 183 5.59 13.94 -1.97
N ARG A 184 4.27 14.07 -1.88
CA ARG A 184 3.63 14.87 -0.83
C ARG A 184 3.74 14.23 0.54
N LEU A 185 3.72 12.91 0.62
CA LEU A 185 3.96 12.18 1.88
C LEU A 185 5.39 12.37 2.38
N GLY A 186 6.37 12.49 1.48
CA GLY A 186 7.79 12.57 1.79
C GLY A 186 8.36 11.23 2.25
N SER A 187 7.94 10.73 3.41
CA SER A 187 8.29 9.41 3.94
C SER A 187 7.03 8.56 4.13
N LEU A 188 7.12 7.26 3.88
CA LEU A 188 6.06 6.30 4.18
C LEU A 188 6.11 5.83 5.64
N VAL A 189 7.22 6.03 6.32
CA VAL A 189 7.34 5.78 7.76
C VAL A 189 6.69 6.93 8.52
N SER A 190 5.53 6.67 9.10
CA SER A 190 4.79 7.61 9.95
C SER A 190 5.13 7.43 11.42
N VAL A 191 5.41 6.19 11.81
CA VAL A 191 5.70 5.78 13.19
C VAL A 191 6.97 4.93 13.15
N GLY A 192 8.09 5.55 13.49
CA GLY A 192 9.39 4.88 13.53
C GLY A 192 9.69 4.23 14.88
N PRO A 193 10.84 3.55 14.96
CA PRO A 193 11.29 2.88 16.20
C PRO A 193 11.40 3.81 17.41
N GLU A 194 11.66 5.11 17.18
CA GLU A 194 11.74 6.14 18.22
C GLU A 194 10.43 6.35 18.98
N ARG A 195 9.29 5.97 18.40
CA ARG A 195 7.97 6.03 19.05
C ARG A 195 7.67 4.84 19.95
N ARG A 196 8.52 3.81 19.92
CA ARG A 196 8.33 2.57 20.68
C ARG A 196 8.09 2.84 22.17
N ALA A 197 8.94 3.63 22.80
CA ALA A 197 8.83 3.96 24.22
C ALA A 197 7.56 4.75 24.60
N ALA A 198 6.96 5.46 23.66
CA ALA A 198 5.71 6.19 23.86
C ALA A 198 4.46 5.31 23.69
N LEU A 199 4.59 4.17 23.03
CA LEU A 199 3.47 3.27 22.69
C LEU A 199 3.38 2.07 23.64
N PHE A 200 4.54 1.48 23.98
CA PHE A 200 4.59 0.19 24.66
C PHE A 200 5.08 0.30 26.09
N SER A 201 4.55 -0.57 26.93
CA SER A 201 4.87 -0.60 28.36
C SER A 201 6.12 -1.42 28.69
N GLY A 202 6.46 -2.39 27.85
CA GLY A 202 7.46 -3.42 28.13
C GLY A 202 6.89 -4.62 28.90
N ASP A 203 5.59 -4.64 29.22
CA ASP A 203 4.93 -5.72 29.95
C ASP A 203 4.02 -6.51 28.97
N PRO A 204 4.23 -7.83 28.78
CA PRO A 204 3.39 -8.63 27.90
C PRO A 204 1.93 -8.75 28.40
N ALA A 205 1.68 -8.59 29.71
CA ALA A 205 0.32 -8.62 30.24
C ALA A 205 -0.48 -7.35 29.92
N ALA A 206 0.21 -6.22 29.69
CA ALA A 206 -0.38 -4.94 29.30
C ALA A 206 0.52 -4.24 28.29
N PRO A 207 0.64 -4.73 27.04
CA PRO A 207 1.72 -4.35 26.11
C PRO A 207 1.72 -2.87 25.72
N PHE A 208 0.59 -2.20 25.81
CA PHE A 208 0.49 -0.76 25.52
C PHE A 208 0.53 0.07 26.79
N ARG A 209 1.21 1.20 26.75
CA ARG A 209 1.15 2.21 27.82
C ARG A 209 -0.27 2.76 27.95
N ALA A 210 -0.67 3.08 29.18
CA ALA A 210 -2.00 3.67 29.44
C ALA A 210 -2.19 5.02 28.70
N ASP A 211 -1.12 5.81 28.62
CA ASP A 211 -1.07 7.13 27.97
C ASP A 211 -0.66 7.09 26.50
N ALA A 212 -0.52 5.91 25.89
CA ALA A 212 -0.20 5.80 24.46
C ALA A 212 -1.27 6.51 23.61
N PRO A 213 -0.87 7.27 22.55
CA PRO A 213 -1.77 8.09 21.76
C PRO A 213 -2.61 7.27 20.76
N ILE A 214 -3.17 6.17 21.21
CA ILE A 214 -4.02 5.22 20.48
C ILE A 214 -5.23 4.84 21.36
N SER A 215 -6.39 4.69 20.73
CA SER A 215 -7.63 4.36 21.46
C SER A 215 -7.63 2.92 21.99
N ASP A 216 -8.45 2.67 23.01
CA ASP A 216 -8.64 1.31 23.53
C ASP A 216 -9.26 0.36 22.50
N SER A 217 -10.13 0.86 21.62
CA SER A 217 -10.65 0.07 20.49
C SER A 217 -9.51 -0.38 19.56
N TYR A 218 -8.51 0.47 19.30
CA TYR A 218 -7.33 0.08 18.54
C TYR A 218 -6.49 -0.97 19.27
N ARG A 219 -6.20 -0.76 20.56
CA ARG A 219 -5.43 -1.72 21.39
C ARG A 219 -6.07 -3.11 21.36
N ARG A 220 -7.39 -3.18 21.59
CA ARG A 220 -8.14 -4.45 21.49
C ARG A 220 -8.05 -5.08 20.10
N SER A 221 -8.19 -4.28 19.04
CA SER A 221 -8.10 -4.76 17.66
C SER A 221 -6.74 -5.38 17.35
N ILE A 222 -5.64 -4.74 17.76
CA ILE A 222 -4.29 -5.24 17.52
C ILE A 222 -3.99 -6.50 18.34
N ILE A 223 -4.35 -6.50 19.61
CA ILE A 223 -4.19 -7.70 20.47
C ILE A 223 -5.02 -8.86 19.91
N GLY A 224 -6.30 -8.63 19.61
CA GLY A 224 -7.15 -9.64 19.00
C GLY A 224 -6.59 -10.19 17.69
N TRP A 225 -6.06 -9.32 16.84
CA TRP A 225 -5.46 -9.71 15.56
C TRP A 225 -4.19 -10.54 15.73
N LEU A 226 -3.23 -10.08 16.54
CA LEU A 226 -1.90 -10.68 16.61
C LEU A 226 -1.81 -11.90 17.53
N VAL A 227 -2.54 -11.90 18.64
CA VAL A 227 -2.37 -12.90 19.71
C VAL A 227 -3.67 -13.53 20.19
N GLY A 228 -4.82 -12.97 19.82
CA GLY A 228 -6.13 -13.40 20.29
C GLY A 228 -6.92 -14.20 19.26
N ASP A 229 -8.25 -14.15 19.40
CA ASP A 229 -9.22 -14.90 18.60
C ASP A 229 -9.63 -14.17 17.30
N GLY A 230 -8.81 -13.24 16.85
CA GLY A 230 -9.08 -12.40 15.67
C GLY A 230 -9.87 -11.13 16.03
N THR A 231 -10.31 -10.41 14.99
CA THR A 231 -10.99 -9.10 15.14
C THR A 231 -12.51 -9.22 15.30
N GLY A 232 -13.05 -10.43 15.36
CA GLY A 232 -14.50 -10.68 15.38
C GLY A 232 -15.20 -10.47 14.01
N GLN A 233 -14.43 -10.23 12.95
CA GLN A 233 -14.94 -9.99 11.59
C GLN A 233 -14.80 -11.22 10.67
N GLY A 234 -14.51 -12.40 11.25
CA GLY A 234 -14.34 -13.64 10.48
C GLY A 234 -12.95 -13.81 9.84
N MET A 235 -12.02 -12.93 10.17
CA MET A 235 -10.62 -13.07 9.74
C MET A 235 -9.71 -13.25 10.95
N GLU A 236 -8.80 -14.22 10.83
CA GLU A 236 -7.76 -14.51 11.82
C GLU A 236 -6.38 -14.33 11.20
N TRP A 237 -5.42 -13.84 11.99
CA TRP A 237 -4.06 -13.81 11.51
C TRP A 237 -3.43 -15.20 11.55
N HIS A 238 -2.93 -15.67 10.41
CA HIS A 238 -2.39 -17.03 10.20
C HIS A 238 -1.16 -17.37 11.06
N SER A 239 -0.48 -16.37 11.61
CA SER A 239 0.76 -16.53 12.40
C SER A 239 0.57 -16.06 13.84
N ARG A 240 -0.60 -16.31 14.45
CA ARG A 240 -0.86 -15.98 15.85
C ARG A 240 0.19 -16.59 16.78
N PHE A 241 0.52 -15.90 17.83
CA PHE A 241 1.50 -16.32 18.83
C PHE A 241 1.04 -15.94 20.23
N ALA A 242 1.56 -16.64 21.24
CA ALA A 242 1.36 -16.24 22.62
C ALA A 242 2.19 -15.00 22.94
N LEU A 243 1.60 -14.00 23.58
CA LEU A 243 2.32 -12.80 24.01
C LEU A 243 3.02 -13.10 25.35
N THR A 244 4.34 -13.23 25.26
CA THR A 244 5.24 -13.53 26.39
C THR A 244 6.41 -12.54 26.36
N ALA A 245 7.29 -12.59 27.35
CA ALA A 245 8.49 -11.75 27.37
C ALA A 245 9.37 -11.97 26.12
N GLU A 246 9.45 -13.22 25.61
CA GLU A 246 10.24 -13.58 24.44
C GLU A 246 9.64 -13.08 23.13
N THR A 247 8.31 -12.96 23.05
CA THR A 247 7.61 -12.53 21.83
C THR A 247 7.23 -11.06 21.82
N LEU A 248 7.41 -10.35 22.95
CA LEU A 248 7.01 -8.94 23.10
C LEU A 248 7.70 -8.03 22.09
N ASP A 249 9.00 -8.19 21.85
CA ASP A 249 9.73 -7.41 20.86
C ASP A 249 9.16 -7.60 19.43
N PHE A 250 8.79 -8.83 19.08
CA PHE A 250 8.14 -9.10 17.79
C PHE A 250 6.75 -8.45 17.72
N PHE A 251 5.94 -8.55 18.81
CA PHE A 251 4.63 -7.88 18.89
C PHE A 251 4.74 -6.38 18.65
N GLU A 252 5.68 -5.71 19.34
CA GLU A 252 5.87 -4.27 19.26
C GLU A 252 6.29 -3.85 17.84
N ARG A 253 7.26 -4.54 17.23
CA ARG A 253 7.70 -4.26 15.86
C ARG A 253 6.58 -4.52 14.83
N LYS A 254 5.80 -5.58 15.01
CA LYS A 254 4.67 -5.89 14.13
C LYS A 254 3.57 -4.84 14.26
N THR A 255 3.29 -4.39 15.48
CA THR A 255 2.34 -3.30 15.74
C THR A 255 2.77 -2.00 15.08
N LEU A 256 4.06 -1.64 15.12
CA LEU A 256 4.57 -0.46 14.41
C LEU A 256 4.38 -0.57 12.88
N ALA A 257 4.57 -1.75 12.30
CA ALA A 257 4.31 -1.97 10.88
C ALA A 257 2.81 -1.78 10.54
N ILE A 258 1.91 -2.34 11.35
CA ILE A 258 0.45 -2.17 11.20
C ILE A 258 0.04 -0.69 11.38
N LEU A 259 0.62 0.01 12.35
CA LEU A 259 0.39 1.46 12.51
C LEU A 259 0.80 2.25 11.27
N ASN A 260 1.93 1.93 10.67
CA ASN A 260 2.37 2.58 9.42
C ASN A 260 1.42 2.32 8.25
N GLU A 261 0.88 1.09 8.12
CA GLU A 261 -0.12 0.75 7.11
C GLU A 261 -1.37 1.64 7.23
N GLN A 262 -1.86 1.79 8.44
CA GLN A 262 -3.07 2.56 8.71
C GLN A 262 -2.83 4.07 8.60
N MET A 263 -1.70 4.55 9.11
CA MET A 263 -1.29 5.95 8.98
C MET A 263 -1.03 6.35 7.53
N LEU A 264 -0.54 5.45 6.67
CA LEU A 264 -0.42 5.71 5.23
C LEU A 264 -1.77 6.10 4.64
N SER A 265 -2.81 5.33 4.94
CA SER A 265 -4.17 5.60 4.44
C SER A 265 -4.74 6.91 4.97
N LEU A 266 -4.57 7.20 6.26
CA LEU A 266 -4.99 8.49 6.85
C LEU A 266 -4.27 9.67 6.20
N ARG A 267 -2.98 9.59 6.01
CA ARG A 267 -2.17 10.66 5.41
C ARG A 267 -2.52 10.89 3.94
N LEU A 268 -2.78 9.83 3.18
CA LEU A 268 -3.27 9.94 1.80
C LEU A 268 -4.60 10.69 1.76
N GLN A 269 -5.56 10.34 2.62
CA GLN A 269 -6.85 11.03 2.69
C GLN A 269 -6.71 12.49 3.14
N ALA A 270 -5.88 12.78 4.13
CA ALA A 270 -5.62 14.13 4.61
C ALA A 270 -5.07 15.06 3.52
N GLN A 271 -4.32 14.53 2.56
CA GLN A 271 -3.84 15.30 1.40
C GLN A 271 -4.80 15.28 0.19
N GLY A 272 -6.01 14.72 0.36
CA GLY A 272 -7.07 14.69 -0.66
C GLY A 272 -6.88 13.59 -1.72
N CYS A 273 -6.13 12.53 -1.44
CA CYS A 273 -6.08 11.32 -2.25
C CYS A 273 -7.22 10.39 -1.84
N ALA A 274 -8.09 10.02 -2.78
CA ALA A 274 -9.15 9.07 -2.51
C ALA A 274 -8.60 7.65 -2.38
N LEU A 275 -9.18 6.84 -1.49
CA LEU A 275 -8.89 5.42 -1.39
C LEU A 275 -9.94 4.63 -2.16
N ALA A 276 -9.51 3.81 -3.12
CA ALA A 276 -10.39 2.97 -3.92
C ALA A 276 -10.15 1.50 -3.63
N ASP A 277 -11.22 0.79 -3.33
CA ASP A 277 -11.18 -0.67 -3.26
C ASP A 277 -11.08 -1.28 -4.66
N ALA A 278 -10.07 -2.11 -4.89
CA ALA A 278 -9.80 -2.67 -6.21
C ALA A 278 -10.97 -3.53 -6.72
N THR A 279 -11.65 -4.27 -5.84
CA THR A 279 -12.79 -5.12 -6.23
C THR A 279 -14.00 -4.29 -6.62
N TRP A 280 -14.32 -3.27 -5.84
CA TRP A 280 -15.37 -2.30 -6.17
C TRP A 280 -15.05 -1.57 -7.48
N ALA A 281 -13.84 -1.03 -7.60
CA ALA A 281 -13.43 -0.25 -8.75
C ALA A 281 -13.49 -1.09 -10.05
N ALA A 282 -12.98 -2.32 -10.05
CA ALA A 282 -13.09 -3.23 -11.18
C ALA A 282 -14.56 -3.57 -11.52
N THR A 283 -15.42 -3.74 -10.50
CA THR A 283 -16.85 -3.99 -10.70
C THR A 283 -17.53 -2.80 -11.39
N ILE A 284 -17.23 -1.57 -10.96
CA ILE A 284 -17.79 -0.35 -11.57
C ILE A 284 -17.28 -0.16 -12.99
N LEU A 285 -15.97 -0.34 -13.21
CA LEU A 285 -15.38 -0.24 -14.54
C LEU A 285 -16.02 -1.22 -15.53
N ALA A 286 -16.22 -2.47 -15.13
CA ALA A 286 -16.87 -3.48 -15.96
C ALA A 286 -18.33 -3.14 -16.30
N ARG A 287 -19.05 -2.45 -15.41
CA ARG A 287 -20.46 -2.08 -15.58
C ARG A 287 -20.68 -0.77 -16.33
N GLN A 288 -19.79 0.22 -16.10
CA GLN A 288 -20.01 1.61 -16.52
C GLN A 288 -18.93 2.13 -17.47
N GLY A 289 -17.84 1.39 -17.67
CA GLY A 289 -16.70 1.81 -18.50
C GLY A 289 -15.81 2.90 -17.90
N GLY A 290 -16.11 3.40 -16.70
CA GLY A 290 -15.34 4.43 -15.98
C GLY A 290 -15.72 4.47 -14.51
N LEU A 291 -14.81 5.00 -13.66
CA LEU A 291 -15.13 5.28 -12.26
C LEU A 291 -15.89 6.61 -12.16
N PRO A 292 -16.80 6.76 -11.16
CA PRO A 292 -17.48 8.04 -10.91
C PRO A 292 -16.49 9.14 -10.59
N ASP A 293 -16.84 10.40 -10.86
CA ASP A 293 -15.94 11.54 -10.63
C ASP A 293 -15.50 11.63 -9.17
N GLU A 294 -16.39 11.39 -8.24
CA GLU A 294 -16.11 11.26 -6.83
C GLU A 294 -16.13 9.80 -6.40
N ILE A 295 -15.05 9.35 -5.76
CA ILE A 295 -14.95 8.00 -5.20
C ILE A 295 -15.82 7.95 -3.95
N PRO A 296 -16.83 7.06 -3.88
CA PRO A 296 -17.75 7.03 -2.75
C PRO A 296 -17.07 6.59 -1.45
N PRO A 297 -17.69 6.84 -0.30
CA PRO A 297 -17.20 6.37 0.99
C PRO A 297 -16.96 4.87 1.01
N TRP A 298 -16.00 4.42 1.81
CA TRP A 298 -15.56 3.02 1.87
C TRP A 298 -16.70 2.01 2.09
N ARG A 299 -17.76 2.37 2.87
CA ARG A 299 -18.91 1.49 3.10
C ARG A 299 -19.69 1.19 1.84
N GLU A 300 -19.89 2.20 1.00
CA GLU A 300 -20.56 2.04 -0.28
C GLU A 300 -19.71 1.22 -1.24
N GLN A 301 -18.39 1.41 -1.22
CA GLN A 301 -17.47 0.58 -1.99
C GLN A 301 -17.57 -0.89 -1.55
N LEU A 302 -17.55 -1.18 -0.23
CA LEU A 302 -17.68 -2.55 0.28
C LEU A 302 -19.03 -3.18 -0.07
N ALA A 303 -20.13 -2.41 0.02
CA ALA A 303 -21.46 -2.87 -0.40
C ALA A 303 -21.55 -3.13 -1.90
N GLY A 304 -20.80 -2.38 -2.71
CA GLY A 304 -20.75 -2.51 -4.17
C GLY A 304 -19.76 -3.57 -4.69
N ARG A 305 -19.01 -4.24 -3.82
CA ARG A 305 -18.16 -5.37 -4.22
C ARG A 305 -19.01 -6.50 -4.81
N ASP A 306 -18.61 -7.03 -5.94
CA ASP A 306 -19.23 -8.26 -6.48
C ASP A 306 -18.84 -9.46 -5.61
N ARG A 307 -19.76 -9.90 -4.76
CA ARG A 307 -19.56 -11.02 -3.83
C ARG A 307 -19.30 -12.36 -4.52
N ASN A 308 -19.72 -12.51 -5.77
CA ASN A 308 -19.47 -13.73 -6.54
C ASN A 308 -18.03 -13.82 -7.04
N VAL A 309 -17.28 -12.76 -6.91
CA VAL A 309 -15.97 -12.62 -7.49
C VAL A 309 -14.86 -12.56 -6.46
N VAL A 310 -15.18 -12.16 -5.26
CA VAL A 310 -14.38 -12.39 -4.06
C VAL A 310 -15.28 -13.18 -3.14
N PRO A 311 -15.13 -14.50 -2.99
CA PRO A 311 -15.56 -15.16 -1.80
C PRO A 311 -14.97 -14.32 -0.65
N LEU A 312 -15.80 -13.90 0.30
CA LEU A 312 -15.32 -13.49 1.61
C LEU A 312 -14.20 -14.46 1.91
N GLU A 313 -12.98 -13.96 2.07
CA GLU A 313 -11.79 -14.80 2.17
C GLU A 313 -12.02 -15.82 3.28
N GLN A 314 -12.67 -16.90 2.93
CA GLN A 314 -12.64 -18.10 3.69
C GLN A 314 -11.24 -18.65 3.45
N THR A 315 -10.37 -18.33 4.41
CA THR A 315 -9.31 -19.22 4.83
C THR A 315 -8.72 -20.05 3.70
N GLY A 316 -7.66 -19.59 3.09
CA GLY A 316 -6.68 -20.48 2.53
C GLY A 316 -6.07 -21.30 3.68
N GLY A 317 -6.75 -22.37 4.06
CA GLY A 317 -6.05 -23.50 4.63
C GLY A 317 -5.11 -24.01 3.54
N PRO A 318 -3.95 -24.59 3.89
CA PRO A 318 -3.12 -25.27 2.92
C PRO A 318 -3.99 -26.33 2.23
N GLU A 319 -4.19 -26.18 0.93
CA GLU A 319 -4.54 -27.33 0.11
C GLU A 319 -3.31 -28.21 0.13
N ASP A 320 -3.48 -29.42 0.63
CA ASP A 320 -2.48 -30.51 0.69
C ASP A 320 -1.76 -30.73 -0.63
#